data_5aede24ca3ca1011ed6b6d1ac6ee9eed
#
_entry.id   5aede24ca3ca1011ed6b6d1ac6ee9eed
#
_cell.length_a   1.000
_cell.length_b   1.000
_cell.length_c   1.000
_cell.angle_alpha   90.00
_cell.angle_beta   90.00
_cell.angle_gamma   90.00
#
_symmetry.space_group_name_H-M   'P 1'
#
loop_
_entity.id
_entity.type
_entity.pdbx_description
1 polymer ?
#
loop_
_entity_poly.entity_id
_entity_poly.type
_entity_poly.pdbx_seq_one_letter_code
_entity_poly.pdbx_strand_id
1 'polypeptide(L)'
;MKKKFSIAITLVMVALITQFIPVKCFAEIQVTNLLEKDDAKNSSDIVDIAISDGRFKTLVDALKAADLVNTLKGNGPFTVFAPTDDAFAKLPANTISDLLKAENKKNIVNILTYHVTPGKILAADLIKLDGKEITMVNGAKAKIEVKNNEVFIDGAKVIVKDIIAKNGVIHVIDTVMMP
;
A
#
# COMPACT_ATOMS: atom_id res chain seq x y z
N MET A 1 -44.23 -12.05 46.13
CA MET A 1 -45.26 -13.05 45.73
C MET A 1 -44.64 -13.96 44.68
N LYS A 2 -44.63 -15.21 45.05
CA LYS A 2 -44.10 -16.34 44.29
C LYS A 2 -45.00 -16.65 43.09
N LYS A 3 -44.46 -17.02 41.95
CA LYS A 3 -45.02 -18.08 41.10
C LYS A 3 -43.93 -18.69 40.25
N LYS A 4 -43.54 -19.86 40.69
CA LYS A 4 -42.89 -20.93 39.94
C LYS A 4 -43.92 -21.47 38.93
N PHE A 5 -43.47 -21.78 37.74
CA PHE A 5 -44.10 -22.83 36.94
C PHE A 5 -43.04 -23.74 36.35
N SER A 6 -43.22 -24.93 36.75
CA SER A 6 -42.41 -26.12 36.55
C SER A 6 -43.10 -27.02 35.51
N ILE A 7 -42.32 -27.69 34.70
CA ILE A 7 -42.46 -29.05 34.19
C ILE A 7 -43.54 -29.34 33.12
N ALA A 8 -43.14 -29.91 32.03
CA ALA A 8 -43.28 -31.33 31.68
C ALA A 8 -42.77 -31.52 30.24
N ILE A 9 -41.68 -32.18 30.02
CA ILE A 9 -41.54 -33.60 29.64
C ILE A 9 -42.71 -34.09 28.79
N THR A 10 -42.50 -34.25 27.52
CA THR A 10 -43.05 -35.36 26.77
C THR A 10 -42.06 -35.79 25.67
N LEU A 11 -41.46 -36.93 25.94
CA LEU A 11 -40.73 -37.81 25.07
C LEU A 11 -41.70 -38.46 24.10
N VAL A 12 -41.57 -38.23 22.82
CA VAL A 12 -42.05 -39.18 21.81
C VAL A 12 -41.03 -39.33 20.73
N MET A 13 -40.42 -40.49 20.74
CA MET A 13 -39.76 -41.11 19.62
C MET A 13 -40.68 -41.19 18.42
N VAL A 14 -40.16 -40.76 17.25
CA VAL A 14 -40.37 -41.51 16.02
C VAL A 14 -39.13 -41.33 15.13
N ALA A 15 -38.42 -42.41 14.99
CA ALA A 15 -37.44 -42.63 13.94
C ALA A 15 -38.17 -42.79 12.60
N LEU A 16 -37.61 -42.16 11.56
CA LEU A 16 -37.55 -42.66 10.17
C LEU A 16 -36.85 -41.60 9.32
N ILE A 17 -35.57 -41.80 9.12
CA ILE A 17 -34.91 -42.09 7.86
C ILE A 17 -35.57 -41.40 6.65
N THR A 18 -34.97 -40.34 6.20
CA THR A 18 -34.76 -40.11 4.77
C THR A 18 -33.54 -39.23 4.58
N GLN A 19 -32.66 -39.76 3.79
CA GLN A 19 -31.47 -39.19 3.31
C GLN A 19 -31.72 -37.79 2.71
N PHE A 20 -31.20 -36.74 3.33
CA PHE A 20 -31.04 -35.47 2.67
C PHE A 20 -29.58 -35.10 2.83
N ILE A 21 -28.84 -35.26 1.75
CA ILE A 21 -27.48 -34.79 1.60
C ILE A 21 -27.56 -33.28 1.73
N PRO A 22 -26.90 -32.64 2.72
CA PRO A 22 -26.85 -31.20 2.73
C PRO A 22 -25.86 -30.73 1.64
N VAL A 23 -26.39 -30.23 0.56
CA VAL A 23 -25.70 -29.34 -0.36
C VAL A 23 -25.46 -28.03 0.39
N LYS A 24 -24.50 -28.04 1.29
CA LYS A 24 -24.11 -26.87 2.09
C LYS A 24 -22.60 -26.76 2.22
N CYS A 25 -21.89 -27.04 1.12
CA CYS A 25 -20.44 -26.99 1.15
C CYS A 25 -19.83 -26.20 -0.03
N PHE A 26 -20.63 -25.39 -0.76
CA PHE A 26 -20.08 -24.65 -1.92
C PHE A 26 -20.20 -23.12 -1.82
N ALA A 27 -20.87 -22.60 -0.79
CA ALA A 27 -21.02 -21.15 -0.61
C ALA A 27 -20.09 -20.56 0.48
N GLU A 28 -19.43 -21.41 1.27
CA GLU A 28 -18.62 -20.96 2.41
C GLU A 28 -17.13 -20.77 2.06
N ILE A 29 -16.69 -21.31 0.91
CA ILE A 29 -15.28 -21.22 0.47
C ILE A 29 -14.97 -19.89 -0.26
N GLN A 30 -15.99 -19.18 -0.73
CA GLN A 30 -15.76 -17.91 -1.45
C GLN A 30 -15.71 -16.67 -0.55
N VAL A 31 -16.26 -16.74 0.66
CA VAL A 31 -16.25 -15.59 1.58
C VAL A 31 -14.92 -15.50 2.35
N THR A 32 -14.27 -16.63 2.62
CA THR A 32 -12.97 -16.65 3.31
C THR A 32 -11.84 -16.12 2.42
N ASN A 33 -11.90 -16.32 1.10
CA ASN A 33 -10.87 -15.83 0.18
C ASN A 33 -10.93 -14.31 -0.08
N LEU A 34 -12.06 -13.65 0.22
CA LEU A 34 -12.19 -12.19 0.09
C LEU A 34 -11.71 -11.45 1.34
N LEU A 35 -11.82 -12.08 2.52
CA LEU A 35 -11.35 -11.52 3.79
C LEU A 35 -9.83 -11.70 3.98
N GLU A 36 -9.26 -12.80 3.48
CA GLU A 36 -7.80 -13.04 3.58
C GLU A 36 -6.97 -12.13 2.66
N LYS A 37 -7.57 -11.56 1.61
CA LYS A 37 -6.85 -10.68 0.70
C LYS A 37 -6.64 -9.27 1.28
N ASP A 38 -7.54 -8.82 2.13
CA ASP A 38 -7.41 -7.51 2.79
C ASP A 38 -6.50 -7.59 4.03
N ASP A 39 -6.50 -8.72 4.76
CA ASP A 39 -5.63 -8.95 5.91
C ASP A 39 -4.17 -9.22 5.50
N ALA A 40 -3.94 -9.90 4.37
CA ALA A 40 -2.60 -10.11 3.83
C ALA A 40 -1.96 -8.80 3.34
N LYS A 41 -2.75 -7.86 2.85
CA LYS A 41 -2.28 -6.54 2.41
C LYS A 41 -1.91 -5.64 3.59
N ASN A 42 -2.55 -5.84 4.74
CA ASN A 42 -2.30 -5.08 5.96
C ASN A 42 -1.12 -5.63 6.79
N SER A 43 -0.61 -6.82 6.45
CA SER A 43 0.56 -7.44 7.09
C SER A 43 1.87 -7.26 6.32
N SER A 44 1.79 -6.78 5.06
CA SER A 44 2.95 -6.61 4.18
C SER A 44 3.59 -5.23 4.35
N ASP A 45 4.91 -5.19 4.30
CA ASP A 45 5.66 -3.94 4.31
C ASP A 45 5.53 -3.20 2.97
N ILE A 46 5.86 -1.90 2.97
CA ILE A 46 5.87 -1.06 1.77
C ILE A 46 6.61 -1.73 0.60
N VAL A 47 7.77 -2.32 0.88
CA VAL A 47 8.60 -2.98 -0.14
C VAL A 47 7.94 -4.25 -0.68
N ASP A 48 7.31 -5.05 0.19
CA ASP A 48 6.65 -6.30 -0.20
C ASP A 48 5.42 -6.02 -1.07
N ILE A 49 4.67 -4.95 -0.76
CA ILE A 49 3.56 -4.47 -1.60
C ILE A 49 4.09 -4.00 -2.96
N ALA A 50 5.18 -3.24 -3.00
CA ALA A 50 5.76 -2.77 -4.25
C ALA A 50 6.26 -3.92 -5.13
N ILE A 51 6.80 -4.98 -4.54
CA ILE A 51 7.23 -6.18 -5.27
C ILE A 51 6.03 -6.96 -5.82
N SER A 52 4.97 -7.11 -5.02
CA SER A 52 3.79 -7.90 -5.40
C SER A 52 2.89 -7.21 -6.41
N ASP A 53 2.90 -5.89 -6.45
CA ASP A 53 2.08 -5.08 -7.37
C ASP A 53 2.53 -5.23 -8.85
N GLY A 54 3.83 -5.45 -9.07
CA GLY A 54 4.41 -5.67 -10.41
C GLY A 54 4.60 -4.42 -11.27
N ARG A 55 4.08 -3.26 -10.87
CA ARG A 55 4.19 -1.98 -11.59
C ARG A 55 5.41 -1.16 -11.19
N PHE A 56 6.18 -1.63 -10.22
CA PHE A 56 7.30 -0.91 -9.60
C PHE A 56 8.63 -1.67 -9.72
N LYS A 57 8.82 -2.42 -10.80
CA LYS A 57 10.03 -3.24 -10.99
C LYS A 57 11.28 -2.38 -10.97
N THR A 58 11.29 -1.31 -11.75
CA THR A 58 12.42 -0.35 -11.80
C THR A 58 12.69 0.30 -10.45
N LEU A 59 11.63 0.67 -9.71
CA LEU A 59 11.77 1.24 -8.36
C LEU A 59 12.38 0.22 -7.38
N VAL A 60 11.91 -1.03 -7.41
CA VAL A 60 12.42 -2.10 -6.54
C VAL A 60 13.89 -2.40 -6.84
N ASP A 61 14.27 -2.42 -8.11
CA ASP A 61 15.66 -2.64 -8.51
C ASP A 61 16.55 -1.46 -8.09
N ALA A 62 16.05 -0.23 -8.20
CA ALA A 62 16.73 0.95 -7.69
C ALA A 62 16.91 0.93 -6.16
N LEU A 63 15.87 0.49 -5.42
CA LEU A 63 15.94 0.33 -3.96
C LEU A 63 16.97 -0.73 -3.53
N LYS A 64 17.06 -1.83 -4.28
CA LYS A 64 18.08 -2.87 -4.06
C LYS A 64 19.48 -2.34 -4.36
N ALA A 65 19.67 -1.64 -5.48
CA ALA A 65 20.96 -1.04 -5.86
C ALA A 65 21.43 0.02 -4.85
N ALA A 66 20.48 0.77 -4.27
CA ALA A 66 20.75 1.79 -3.25
C ALA A 66 20.94 1.22 -1.84
N ASP A 67 20.65 -0.09 -1.62
CA ASP A 67 20.65 -0.75 -0.30
C ASP A 67 19.64 -0.14 0.70
N LEU A 68 18.56 0.45 0.18
CA LEU A 68 17.52 1.11 0.98
C LEU A 68 16.35 0.19 1.36
N VAL A 69 16.34 -1.04 0.88
CA VAL A 69 15.29 -2.03 1.17
C VAL A 69 15.13 -2.23 2.68
N ASN A 70 16.23 -2.43 3.41
CA ASN A 70 16.20 -2.63 4.86
C ASN A 70 15.77 -1.37 5.61
N THR A 71 16.14 -0.20 5.11
CA THR A 71 15.72 1.09 5.69
C THR A 71 14.22 1.28 5.56
N LEU A 72 13.63 0.95 4.41
CA LEU A 72 12.19 1.05 4.16
C LEU A 72 11.39 -0.10 4.79
N LYS A 73 12.02 -1.20 5.16
CA LYS A 73 11.42 -2.27 5.98
C LYS A 73 11.49 -1.98 7.48
N GLY A 74 12.20 -0.93 7.88
CA GLY A 74 12.32 -0.50 9.27
C GLY A 74 10.99 -0.03 9.87
N ASN A 75 11.06 0.26 11.18
CA ASN A 75 9.92 0.74 11.96
C ASN A 75 9.54 2.17 11.52
N GLY A 76 8.57 2.25 10.55
CA GLY A 76 7.96 3.52 10.11
C GLY A 76 7.22 4.23 11.25
N PRO A 77 6.29 5.12 10.98
CA PRO A 77 5.57 5.21 9.72
C PRO A 77 6.29 6.02 8.63
N PHE A 78 6.19 5.52 7.40
CA PHE A 78 6.70 6.21 6.21
C PHE A 78 5.58 6.43 5.20
N THR A 79 5.67 7.51 4.42
CA THR A 79 4.87 7.68 3.22
C THR A 79 5.79 7.66 2.02
N VAL A 80 5.53 6.76 1.08
CA VAL A 80 6.34 6.57 -0.12
C VAL A 80 5.55 6.99 -1.35
N PHE A 81 6.10 7.87 -2.14
CA PHE A 81 5.58 8.25 -3.45
C PHE A 81 6.23 7.37 -4.50
N ALA A 82 5.54 6.30 -4.89
CA ALA A 82 6.08 5.27 -5.77
C ALA A 82 5.80 5.61 -7.25
N PRO A 83 6.82 5.96 -8.05
CA PRO A 83 6.67 6.12 -9.48
C PRO A 83 6.49 4.76 -10.15
N THR A 84 5.59 4.69 -11.14
CA THR A 84 5.40 3.50 -11.97
C THR A 84 6.56 3.31 -12.95
N ASP A 85 6.66 2.11 -13.54
CA ASP A 85 7.64 1.87 -14.61
C ASP A 85 7.41 2.81 -15.81
N ASP A 86 6.15 3.19 -16.09
CA ASP A 86 5.81 4.21 -17.09
C ASP A 86 6.34 5.60 -16.71
N ALA A 87 6.38 5.94 -15.42
CA ALA A 87 6.98 7.18 -14.96
C ALA A 87 8.49 7.24 -15.23
N PHE A 88 9.17 6.12 -15.05
CA PHE A 88 10.58 6.00 -15.42
C PHE A 88 10.77 6.05 -16.95
N ALA A 89 9.87 5.48 -17.73
CA ALA A 89 9.94 5.51 -19.19
C ALA A 89 9.82 6.93 -19.78
N LYS A 90 9.25 7.88 -19.04
CA LYS A 90 9.22 9.31 -19.42
C LYS A 90 10.58 9.99 -19.27
N LEU A 91 11.49 9.41 -18.50
CA LEU A 91 12.86 9.91 -18.38
C LEU A 91 13.71 9.52 -19.60
N PRO A 92 14.71 10.32 -19.98
CA PRO A 92 15.67 9.91 -21.00
C PRO A 92 16.31 8.57 -20.67
N ALA A 93 16.37 7.66 -21.64
CA ALA A 93 16.88 6.30 -21.43
C ALA A 93 18.29 6.26 -20.83
N ASN A 94 19.12 7.24 -21.14
CA ASN A 94 20.46 7.38 -20.59
C ASN A 94 20.43 7.68 -19.08
N THR A 95 19.45 8.44 -18.61
CA THR A 95 19.32 8.83 -17.20
C THR A 95 19.06 7.61 -16.31
N ILE A 96 18.19 6.68 -16.73
CA ILE A 96 17.89 5.47 -15.96
C ILE A 96 19.14 4.58 -15.88
N SER A 97 19.80 4.35 -17.02
CA SER A 97 21.01 3.55 -17.08
C SER A 97 22.14 4.16 -16.25
N ASP A 98 22.26 5.48 -16.28
CA ASP A 98 23.28 6.20 -15.51
C ASP A 98 22.96 6.20 -14.02
N LEU A 99 21.70 6.31 -13.64
CA LEU A 99 21.26 6.20 -12.24
C LEU A 99 21.53 4.81 -11.65
N LEU A 100 21.33 3.74 -12.42
CA LEU A 100 21.55 2.37 -11.95
C LEU A 100 23.02 1.94 -11.88
N LYS A 101 23.95 2.76 -12.37
CA LYS A 101 25.39 2.49 -12.24
C LYS A 101 25.84 2.63 -10.79
N ALA A 102 26.71 1.73 -10.35
CA ALA A 102 27.26 1.73 -8.99
C ALA A 102 28.00 3.04 -8.64
N GLU A 103 28.54 3.73 -9.64
CA GLU A 103 29.23 5.02 -9.49
C GLU A 103 28.27 6.14 -9.05
N ASN A 104 26.99 6.02 -9.40
CA ASN A 104 25.95 7.00 -9.10
C ASN A 104 25.08 6.65 -7.90
N LYS A 105 25.53 5.70 -7.05
CA LYS A 105 24.76 5.23 -5.86
C LYS A 105 24.28 6.39 -4.98
N LYS A 106 25.08 7.45 -4.82
CA LYS A 106 24.67 8.63 -4.04
C LYS A 106 23.49 9.38 -4.66
N ASN A 107 23.46 9.48 -5.99
CA ASN A 107 22.39 10.15 -6.71
C ASN A 107 21.08 9.33 -6.62
N ILE A 108 21.18 8.01 -6.76
CA ILE A 108 20.00 7.11 -6.57
C ILE A 108 19.45 7.25 -5.16
N VAL A 109 20.31 7.18 -4.15
CA VAL A 109 19.90 7.33 -2.74
C VAL A 109 19.20 8.66 -2.53
N ASN A 110 19.74 9.76 -3.08
CA ASN A 110 19.14 11.08 -2.96
C ASN A 110 17.75 11.16 -3.63
N ILE A 111 17.63 10.61 -4.84
CA ILE A 111 16.34 10.56 -5.54
C ILE A 111 15.35 9.68 -4.78
N LEU A 112 15.72 8.47 -4.35
CA LEU A 112 14.85 7.58 -3.62
C LEU A 112 14.42 8.14 -2.27
N THR A 113 15.32 8.80 -1.55
CA THR A 113 14.97 9.48 -0.28
C THR A 113 14.11 10.73 -0.50
N TYR A 114 14.18 11.33 -1.69
CA TYR A 114 13.26 12.40 -2.12
C TYR A 114 11.84 11.89 -2.40
N HIS A 115 11.66 10.60 -2.62
CA HIS A 115 10.35 9.96 -2.78
C HIS A 115 9.77 9.43 -1.46
N VAL A 116 10.44 9.65 -0.34
CA VAL A 116 10.00 9.18 0.97
C VAL A 116 9.88 10.37 1.93
N THR A 117 8.77 10.44 2.63
CA THR A 117 8.57 11.39 3.73
C THR A 117 8.33 10.63 5.04
N PRO A 118 8.89 11.11 6.16
CA PRO A 118 8.60 10.54 7.46
C PRO A 118 7.16 10.86 7.87
N GLY A 119 6.49 9.88 8.49
CA GLY A 119 5.10 10.00 8.92
C GLY A 119 4.14 9.30 7.98
N LYS A 120 2.94 9.01 8.49
CA LYS A 120 1.83 8.45 7.73
C LYS A 120 0.94 9.59 7.25
N ILE A 121 1.03 9.92 5.97
CA ILE A 121 0.23 10.98 5.34
C ILE A 121 -0.77 10.29 4.40
N LEU A 122 -2.05 10.46 4.66
CA LEU A 122 -3.12 9.97 3.80
C LEU A 122 -3.50 11.00 2.74
N ALA A 123 -4.20 10.58 1.70
CA ALA A 123 -4.67 11.47 0.65
C ALA A 123 -5.54 12.61 1.19
N ALA A 124 -6.35 12.34 2.22
CA ALA A 124 -7.14 13.34 2.91
C ALA A 124 -6.28 14.43 3.58
N ASP A 125 -5.11 14.07 4.07
CA ASP A 125 -4.17 15.01 4.68
C ASP A 125 -3.38 15.76 3.61
N LEU A 126 -3.02 15.11 2.49
CA LEU A 126 -2.41 15.78 1.34
C LEU A 126 -3.31 16.88 0.78
N ILE A 127 -4.62 16.65 0.71
CA ILE A 127 -5.59 17.67 0.26
C ILE A 127 -5.61 18.89 1.21
N LYS A 128 -5.49 18.68 2.52
CA LYS A 128 -5.42 19.76 3.52
C LYS A 128 -4.10 20.54 3.47
N LEU A 129 -3.08 19.95 2.87
CA LEU A 129 -1.76 20.54 2.70
C LEU A 129 -1.59 21.24 1.34
N ASP A 130 -2.67 21.49 0.62
CA ASP A 130 -2.65 22.24 -0.65
C ASP A 130 -1.88 23.56 -0.52
N GLY A 131 -0.97 23.79 -1.46
CA GLY A 131 -0.08 24.95 -1.46
C GLY A 131 1.06 24.90 -0.44
N LYS A 132 1.14 23.86 0.40
CA LYS A 132 2.20 23.71 1.41
C LYS A 132 3.33 22.82 0.89
N GLU A 133 4.44 22.86 1.60
CA GLU A 133 5.61 22.01 1.37
C GLU A 133 5.68 20.90 2.41
N ILE A 134 6.05 19.69 1.99
CA ILE A 134 6.40 18.58 2.87
C ILE A 134 7.90 18.33 2.80
N THR A 135 8.49 17.99 3.94
CA THR A 135 9.92 17.67 4.02
C THR A 135 10.13 16.19 3.74
N MET A 136 11.00 15.89 2.82
CA MET A 136 11.39 14.52 2.46
C MET A 136 12.53 14.02 3.34
N VAL A 137 12.80 12.72 3.30
CA VAL A 137 13.86 12.08 4.12
C VAL A 137 15.25 12.62 3.78
N ASN A 138 15.49 13.07 2.54
CA ASN A 138 16.74 13.72 2.15
C ASN A 138 16.88 15.18 2.64
N GLY A 139 15.86 15.72 3.33
CA GLY A 139 15.83 17.11 3.80
C GLY A 139 15.31 18.11 2.77
N ALA A 140 15.09 17.71 1.54
CA ALA A 140 14.50 18.58 0.52
C ALA A 140 12.98 18.73 0.74
N LYS A 141 12.40 19.76 0.15
CA LYS A 141 11.00 20.09 0.26
C LYS A 141 10.28 19.81 -1.05
N ALA A 142 9.14 19.16 -1.00
CA ALA A 142 8.26 18.97 -2.16
C ALA A 142 6.95 19.73 -1.95
N LYS A 143 6.52 20.44 -2.98
CA LYS A 143 5.28 21.23 -2.95
C LYS A 143 4.09 20.35 -3.24
N ILE A 144 3.04 20.48 -2.45
CA ILE A 144 1.76 19.84 -2.69
C ILE A 144 0.84 20.83 -3.41
N GLU A 145 0.23 20.40 -4.49
CA GLU A 145 -0.80 21.17 -5.21
C GLU A 145 -2.02 20.30 -5.44
N VAL A 146 -3.20 20.85 -5.21
CA VAL A 146 -4.47 20.17 -5.50
C VAL A 146 -5.18 20.92 -6.63
N LYS A 147 -5.36 20.25 -7.75
CA LYS A 147 -6.05 20.79 -8.94
C LYS A 147 -7.13 19.82 -9.38
N ASN A 148 -8.35 20.29 -9.55
CA ASN A 148 -9.50 19.48 -10.00
C ASN A 148 -9.69 18.17 -9.20
N ASN A 149 -9.51 18.23 -7.87
CA ASN A 149 -9.57 17.07 -6.97
C ASN A 149 -8.46 16.02 -7.20
N GLU A 150 -7.43 16.37 -7.95
CA GLU A 150 -6.22 15.59 -8.17
C GLU A 150 -5.07 16.17 -7.34
N VAL A 151 -4.28 15.30 -6.74
CA VAL A 151 -3.13 15.71 -5.93
C VAL A 151 -1.88 15.61 -6.78
N PHE A 152 -1.10 16.68 -6.76
CA PHE A 152 0.21 16.75 -7.38
C PHE A 152 1.26 17.00 -6.30
N ILE A 153 2.40 16.34 -6.43
CA ILE A 153 3.54 16.51 -5.53
C ILE A 153 4.74 16.80 -6.39
N ASP A 154 5.26 18.01 -6.24
CA ASP A 154 6.36 18.52 -7.07
C ASP A 154 6.11 18.32 -8.58
N GLY A 155 4.86 18.56 -9.00
CA GLY A 155 4.43 18.39 -10.39
C GLY A 155 4.08 16.96 -10.80
N ALA A 156 4.41 15.95 -9.99
CA ALA A 156 4.02 14.57 -10.23
C ALA A 156 2.57 14.31 -9.77
N LYS A 157 1.74 13.77 -10.65
CA LYS A 157 0.35 13.46 -10.35
C LYS A 157 0.24 12.17 -9.55
N VAL A 158 -0.54 12.18 -8.48
CA VAL A 158 -0.90 10.99 -7.71
C VAL A 158 -2.04 10.25 -8.41
N ILE A 159 -1.74 9.08 -8.98
CA ILE A 159 -2.71 8.25 -9.73
C ILE A 159 -3.44 7.22 -8.87
N VAL A 160 -2.77 6.68 -7.84
CA VAL A 160 -3.40 5.79 -6.85
C VAL A 160 -3.04 6.30 -5.46
N LYS A 161 -4.04 6.41 -4.63
CA LYS A 161 -3.95 6.97 -3.27
C LYS A 161 -4.14 5.86 -2.23
N ASP A 162 -3.52 6.05 -1.05
CA ASP A 162 -3.81 5.28 0.18
C ASP A 162 -3.65 3.75 0.07
N ILE A 163 -2.56 3.28 -0.55
CA ILE A 163 -2.18 1.87 -0.43
C ILE A 163 -1.54 1.70 0.96
N ILE A 164 -2.30 1.12 1.88
CA ILE A 164 -1.87 0.96 3.27
C ILE A 164 -0.93 -0.23 3.39
N ALA A 165 0.22 0.00 4.00
CA ALA A 165 1.20 -1.01 4.38
C ALA A 165 1.34 -1.06 5.91
N LYS A 166 1.95 -2.14 6.42
CA LYS A 166 2.20 -2.32 7.85
C LYS A 166 3.03 -1.18 8.44
N ASN A 167 4.03 -0.71 7.73
CA ASN A 167 4.98 0.31 8.18
C ASN A 167 4.79 1.67 7.47
N GLY A 168 3.67 1.88 6.77
CA GLY A 168 3.37 3.18 6.16
C GLY A 168 2.29 3.19 5.10
N VAL A 169 2.38 4.14 4.19
CA VAL A 169 1.44 4.33 3.07
C VAL A 169 2.22 4.54 1.78
N ILE A 170 1.68 4.01 0.68
CA ILE A 170 2.21 4.22 -0.66
C ILE A 170 1.20 5.04 -1.47
N HIS A 171 1.68 6.09 -2.10
CA HIS A 171 0.97 6.83 -3.13
C HIS A 171 1.66 6.63 -4.47
N VAL A 172 0.92 6.19 -5.46
CA VAL A 172 1.47 5.94 -6.80
C VAL A 172 1.46 7.22 -7.61
N ILE A 173 2.59 7.58 -8.19
CA ILE A 173 2.77 8.77 -9.02
C ILE A 173 3.12 8.40 -10.46
N ASP A 174 2.74 9.27 -11.39
CA ASP A 174 2.92 9.09 -12.84
C ASP A 174 4.23 9.67 -13.39
N THR A 175 5.00 10.33 -12.54
CA THR A 175 6.24 11.00 -12.91
C THR A 175 7.26 10.86 -11.78
N VAL A 176 8.53 10.67 -12.12
CA VAL A 176 9.63 10.61 -11.13
C VAL A 176 9.95 12.04 -10.69
N MET A 177 9.96 12.27 -9.37
CA MET A 177 10.37 13.55 -8.80
C MET A 177 11.90 13.64 -8.77
N MET A 178 12.41 14.81 -9.09
CA MET A 178 13.86 15.08 -9.03
C MET A 178 14.12 16.24 -8.06
N PRO A 179 15.06 16.06 -7.09
CA PRO A 179 15.42 17.09 -6.14
C PRO A 179 16.23 18.23 -6.77
#